data_f0704ad83b05d61de19f602475eceabb
#
_entry.id   f0704ad83b05d61de19f602475eceabb
#
_cell.length_a   1.000
_cell.length_b   1.000
_cell.length_c   1.000
_cell.angle_alpha   90.00
_cell.angle_beta   90.00
_cell.angle_gamma   90.00
#
_symmetry.space_group_name_H-M   'P 1'
#
loop_
_entity.id
_entity.type
_entity.pdbx_description
1 polymer ?
#
loop_
_entity_poly.entity_id
_entity_poly.type
_entity_poly.pdbx_seq_one_letter_code
_entity_poly.pdbx_strand_id
1 'polypeptide(L)'
;MARFLAGLFQTGPILIPAIEPTAIRQFVLGNGAEWSAGTIRVIGGAIGGYLRFRALAGDRVTELLAAIPRAAHWRLASLPEVLSDAEIDELLRSFDPPFRSHRRAFAMLRCLTDLGLRCSEVANLRLEDINWDEGTLRLGGTKARRVDTLPLPAPTGAAIAAYLRDERPRTSNRAIFVRHVAPYDTPIDSGVVQRAVRAAYKRCGWKRSRVHIIRHSVASRLLRAGTPMKEIADVLRHRSLDTSAIYTKVDFSRLASVALPWPGSAS
;
A
#
# COMPACT_ATOMS: atom_id res chain seq x y z
N MET A 1 3.89 -12.09 -17.13
CA MET A 1 3.72 -13.19 -18.07
C MET A 1 3.79 -12.74 -19.53
N ALA A 2 2.96 -11.82 -20.00
CA ALA A 2 3.00 -11.33 -21.39
C ALA A 2 4.41 -10.92 -21.86
N ARG A 3 5.16 -10.16 -21.06
CA ARG A 3 6.55 -9.76 -21.37
C ARG A 3 7.50 -10.94 -21.56
N PHE A 4 7.34 -12.02 -20.78
CA PHE A 4 8.16 -13.22 -20.90
C PHE A 4 7.88 -13.92 -22.22
N LEU A 5 6.61 -14.15 -22.53
CA LEU A 5 6.21 -14.81 -23.78
C LEU A 5 6.56 -13.98 -25.04
N ALA A 6 6.35 -12.66 -24.95
CA ALA A 6 6.73 -11.76 -26.06
C ALA A 6 8.25 -11.76 -26.31
N GLY A 7 9.06 -11.91 -25.25
CA GLY A 7 10.52 -12.01 -25.40
C GLY A 7 10.97 -13.31 -26.07
N LEU A 8 10.24 -14.41 -25.89
CA LEU A 8 10.59 -15.71 -26.48
C LEU A 8 9.98 -15.92 -27.88
N PHE A 9 8.73 -15.52 -28.05
CA PHE A 9 7.95 -15.89 -29.26
C PHE A 9 7.58 -14.69 -30.14
N GLN A 10 7.91 -13.46 -29.69
CA GLN A 10 7.52 -12.22 -30.36
C GLN A 10 6.01 -12.21 -30.69
N THR A 11 5.62 -12.31 -31.94
CA THR A 11 4.24 -12.41 -32.43
C THR A 11 3.86 -13.83 -32.88
N GLY A 12 4.79 -14.78 -32.77
CA GLY A 12 4.58 -16.18 -33.18
C GLY A 12 3.73 -16.98 -32.19
N PRO A 13 3.35 -18.22 -32.58
CA PRO A 13 2.59 -19.11 -31.71
C PRO A 13 3.40 -19.49 -30.48
N ILE A 14 2.70 -19.57 -29.33
CA ILE A 14 3.33 -19.95 -28.05
C ILE A 14 3.43 -21.48 -28.00
N LEU A 15 4.65 -21.99 -28.15
CA LEU A 15 4.95 -23.42 -28.10
C LEU A 15 5.59 -23.74 -26.75
N ILE A 16 4.84 -24.37 -25.83
CA ILE A 16 5.33 -24.72 -24.50
C ILE A 16 6.58 -25.62 -24.54
N PRO A 17 6.66 -26.65 -25.43
CA PRO A 17 7.85 -27.48 -25.55
C PRO A 17 9.13 -26.73 -25.98
N ALA A 18 9.01 -25.55 -26.58
CA ALA A 18 10.13 -24.73 -26.98
C ALA A 18 10.66 -23.80 -25.85
N ILE A 19 10.01 -23.80 -24.70
CA ILE A 19 10.46 -23.01 -23.55
C ILE A 19 11.54 -23.79 -22.80
N GLU A 20 12.74 -23.24 -22.75
CA GLU A 20 13.83 -23.84 -21.97
C GLU A 20 13.72 -23.44 -20.49
N PRO A 21 14.00 -24.37 -19.55
CA PRO A 21 14.09 -24.07 -18.11
C PRO A 21 15.04 -22.92 -17.77
N THR A 22 16.14 -22.80 -18.50
CA THR A 22 17.14 -21.73 -18.38
C THR A 22 16.57 -20.36 -18.67
N ALA A 23 15.71 -20.23 -19.69
CA ALA A 23 15.07 -18.96 -20.06
C ALA A 23 14.13 -18.46 -18.95
N ILE A 24 13.39 -19.37 -18.29
CA ILE A 24 12.56 -19.03 -17.13
C ILE A 24 13.42 -18.49 -16.00
N ARG A 25 14.52 -19.19 -15.68
CA ARG A 25 15.42 -18.80 -14.59
C ARG A 25 16.03 -17.43 -14.85
N GLN A 26 16.56 -17.20 -16.04
CA GLN A 26 17.16 -15.92 -16.46
C GLN A 26 16.14 -14.77 -16.39
N PHE A 27 14.93 -14.98 -16.92
CA PHE A 27 13.89 -13.97 -16.89
C PHE A 27 13.44 -13.63 -15.46
N VAL A 28 13.27 -14.64 -14.59
CA VAL A 28 12.82 -14.44 -13.20
C VAL A 28 13.91 -13.76 -12.38
N LEU A 29 15.18 -14.05 -12.63
CA LEU A 29 16.31 -13.41 -11.96
C LEU A 29 16.69 -12.05 -12.58
N GLY A 30 16.08 -11.67 -13.71
CA GLY A 30 16.25 -10.35 -14.30
C GLY A 30 17.60 -10.13 -14.98
N ASN A 31 18.26 -11.16 -15.50
CA ASN A 31 19.55 -11.05 -16.18
C ASN A 31 20.59 -10.20 -15.42
N GLY A 32 20.67 -10.35 -14.10
CA GLY A 32 21.57 -9.58 -13.24
C GLY A 32 20.98 -8.25 -12.76
N ALA A 33 19.73 -7.93 -13.08
CA ALA A 33 19.03 -6.79 -12.49
C ALA A 33 18.81 -7.05 -10.99
N GLU A 34 19.01 -6.03 -10.18
CA GLU A 34 18.80 -6.08 -8.71
C GLU A 34 17.30 -6.12 -8.35
N TRP A 35 16.66 -7.22 -8.66
CA TRP A 35 15.27 -7.40 -8.30
C TRP A 35 15.13 -7.84 -6.85
N SER A 36 14.21 -7.21 -6.12
CA SER A 36 13.92 -7.61 -4.76
C SER A 36 13.34 -9.04 -4.72
N ALA A 37 13.56 -9.78 -3.62
CA ALA A 37 12.97 -11.09 -3.40
C ALA A 37 11.44 -11.10 -3.58
N GLY A 38 10.77 -9.99 -3.24
CA GLY A 38 9.34 -9.78 -3.49
C GLY A 38 9.00 -9.74 -4.99
N THR A 39 9.82 -9.07 -5.80
CA THR A 39 9.64 -9.00 -7.25
C THR A 39 9.84 -10.37 -7.89
N ILE A 40 10.91 -11.07 -7.52
CA ILE A 40 11.19 -12.45 -7.97
C ILE A 40 9.99 -13.37 -7.69
N ARG A 41 9.42 -13.28 -6.47
CA ARG A 41 8.26 -14.08 -6.08
C ARG A 41 7.01 -13.76 -6.93
N VAL A 42 6.75 -12.48 -7.21
CA VAL A 42 5.59 -12.06 -8.03
C VAL A 42 5.73 -12.56 -9.47
N ILE A 43 6.92 -12.39 -10.05
CA ILE A 43 7.20 -12.85 -11.42
C ILE A 43 7.13 -14.37 -11.51
N GLY A 44 7.82 -15.07 -10.60
CA GLY A 44 7.79 -16.54 -10.55
C GLY A 44 6.37 -17.08 -10.31
N GLY A 45 5.58 -16.41 -9.46
CA GLY A 45 4.18 -16.76 -9.22
C GLY A 45 3.31 -16.60 -10.48
N ALA A 46 3.51 -15.53 -11.24
CA ALA A 46 2.79 -15.29 -12.49
C ALA A 46 3.13 -16.32 -13.59
N ILE A 47 4.42 -16.67 -13.71
CA ILE A 47 4.87 -17.73 -14.65
C ILE A 47 4.32 -19.09 -14.20
N GLY A 48 4.46 -19.43 -12.92
CA GLY A 48 3.96 -20.71 -12.39
C GLY A 48 2.45 -20.84 -12.50
N GLY A 49 1.68 -19.76 -12.32
CA GLY A 49 0.23 -19.77 -12.56
C GLY A 49 -0.13 -20.09 -14.00
N TYR A 50 0.56 -19.47 -14.95
CA TYR A 50 0.35 -19.74 -16.37
C TYR A 50 0.74 -21.19 -16.77
N LEU A 51 1.89 -21.68 -16.30
CA LEU A 51 2.33 -23.05 -16.59
C LEU A 51 1.35 -24.09 -16.01
N ARG A 52 0.83 -23.86 -14.80
CA ARG A 52 -0.22 -24.74 -14.24
C ARG A 52 -1.50 -24.71 -15.08
N PHE A 53 -1.89 -23.55 -15.59
CA PHE A 53 -3.01 -23.45 -16.53
C PHE A 53 -2.74 -24.27 -17.80
N ARG A 54 -1.53 -24.20 -18.36
CA ARG A 54 -1.15 -24.98 -19.55
C ARG A 54 -1.12 -26.49 -19.26
N ALA A 55 -0.73 -26.88 -18.05
CA ALA A 55 -0.78 -28.29 -17.62
C ALA A 55 -2.22 -28.87 -17.69
N LEU A 56 -3.24 -28.04 -17.37
CA LEU A 56 -4.65 -28.46 -17.50
C LEU A 56 -5.04 -28.68 -18.97
N ALA A 57 -4.33 -28.06 -19.92
CA ALA A 57 -4.50 -28.27 -21.35
C ALA A 57 -3.65 -29.43 -21.91
N GLY A 58 -2.95 -30.18 -21.04
CA GLY A 58 -2.17 -31.36 -21.41
C GLY A 58 -0.67 -31.09 -21.67
N ASP A 59 -0.19 -29.87 -21.50
CA ASP A 59 1.24 -29.58 -21.70
C ASP A 59 2.13 -30.16 -20.60
N ARG A 60 3.29 -30.64 -20.97
CA ARG A 60 4.32 -31.10 -20.02
C ARG A 60 5.09 -29.91 -19.47
N VAL A 61 4.83 -29.54 -18.22
CA VAL A 61 5.40 -28.30 -17.60
C VAL A 61 6.22 -28.58 -16.33
N THR A 62 6.41 -29.82 -15.93
CA THR A 62 7.03 -30.19 -14.64
C THR A 62 8.43 -29.60 -14.51
N GLU A 63 9.26 -29.75 -15.52
CA GLU A 63 10.63 -29.21 -15.52
C GLU A 63 10.66 -27.68 -15.53
N LEU A 64 9.72 -27.07 -16.28
CA LEU A 64 9.56 -25.61 -16.34
C LEU A 64 9.13 -25.04 -14.98
N LEU A 65 8.22 -25.73 -14.28
CA LEU A 65 7.81 -25.33 -12.92
C LEU A 65 8.94 -25.47 -11.91
N ALA A 66 9.76 -26.52 -12.03
CA ALA A 66 10.93 -26.73 -11.18
C ALA A 66 12.05 -25.68 -11.41
N ALA A 67 12.12 -25.14 -12.62
CA ALA A 67 13.10 -24.11 -12.96
C ALA A 67 12.79 -22.72 -12.39
N ILE A 68 11.57 -22.48 -11.88
CA ILE A 68 11.20 -21.18 -11.32
C ILE A 68 11.98 -20.93 -10.01
N PRO A 69 12.85 -19.91 -9.95
CA PRO A 69 13.60 -19.60 -8.75
C PRO A 69 12.68 -19.24 -7.58
N ARG A 70 12.96 -19.78 -6.41
CA ARG A 70 12.30 -19.44 -5.15
C ARG A 70 13.22 -18.54 -4.35
N ALA A 71 12.99 -17.24 -4.37
CA ALA A 71 13.71 -16.34 -3.47
C ALA A 71 13.28 -16.60 -2.02
N ALA A 72 14.24 -16.83 -1.13
CA ALA A 72 13.98 -16.86 0.29
C ALA A 72 13.45 -15.46 0.71
N HIS A 73 12.21 -15.40 1.14
CA HIS A 73 11.59 -14.19 1.62
C HIS A 73 11.29 -14.32 3.10
N TRP A 74 12.19 -13.85 3.92
CA TRP A 74 11.98 -13.74 5.36
C TRP A 74 11.00 -12.57 5.59
N ARG A 75 9.73 -12.89 5.74
CA ARG A 75 8.64 -11.91 5.91
C ARG A 75 8.90 -10.88 7.02
N LEU A 76 9.76 -11.25 7.96
CA LEU A 76 10.07 -10.44 9.13
C LEU A 76 11.58 -10.08 9.21
N ALA A 77 12.33 -10.15 8.12
CA ALA A 77 13.76 -9.87 8.14
C ALA A 77 14.11 -8.40 8.41
N SER A 78 13.24 -7.47 8.02
CA SER A 78 13.44 -6.04 8.23
C SER A 78 12.32 -5.42 9.05
N LEU A 79 12.66 -4.44 9.86
CA LEU A 79 11.68 -3.58 10.49
C LEU A 79 10.95 -2.77 9.40
N PRO A 80 9.63 -2.53 9.56
CA PRO A 80 8.92 -1.64 8.65
C PRO A 80 9.48 -0.23 8.76
N GLU A 81 9.75 0.39 7.62
CA GLU A 81 10.06 1.81 7.58
C GLU A 81 8.84 2.60 8.05
N VAL A 82 9.05 3.53 8.97
CA VAL A 82 8.02 4.41 9.54
C VAL A 82 8.49 5.87 9.52
N LEU A 83 7.54 6.78 9.53
CA LEU A 83 7.79 8.21 9.75
C LEU A 83 7.66 8.50 11.26
N SER A 84 8.53 9.32 11.78
CA SER A 84 8.38 9.93 13.10
C SER A 84 7.24 10.95 13.09
N ASP A 85 6.77 11.36 14.28
CA ASP A 85 5.74 12.38 14.38
C ASP A 85 6.23 13.73 13.81
N ALA A 86 7.51 14.07 14.02
CA ALA A 86 8.14 15.26 13.42
C ALA A 86 8.17 15.20 11.88
N GLU A 87 8.46 14.05 11.29
CA GLU A 87 8.41 13.85 9.83
C GLU A 87 6.98 13.93 9.28
N ILE A 88 5.98 13.46 10.03
CA ILE A 88 4.56 13.62 9.66
C ILE A 88 4.17 15.10 9.66
N ASP A 89 4.60 15.86 10.69
CA ASP A 89 4.35 17.29 10.77
C ASP A 89 5.05 18.07 9.66
N GLU A 90 6.29 17.71 9.32
CA GLU A 90 7.01 18.27 8.18
C GLU A 90 6.29 17.99 6.87
N LEU A 91 5.83 16.75 6.68
CA LEU A 91 5.08 16.35 5.51
C LEU A 91 3.77 17.14 5.35
N LEU A 92 3.04 17.35 6.45
CA LEU A 92 1.82 18.17 6.45
C LEU A 92 2.12 19.65 6.15
N ARG A 93 3.18 20.22 6.74
CA ARG A 93 3.63 21.60 6.46
C ARG A 93 4.13 21.79 5.03
N SER A 94 4.53 20.73 4.34
CA SER A 94 4.98 20.80 2.94
C SER A 94 3.89 21.28 1.96
N PHE A 95 2.67 21.48 2.45
CA PHE A 95 1.57 22.06 1.69
C PHE A 95 1.43 23.57 1.82
N ASP A 96 2.26 24.22 2.62
CA ASP A 96 2.41 25.68 2.68
C ASP A 96 3.72 26.08 1.97
N PRO A 97 3.71 26.96 0.98
CA PRO A 97 2.61 27.72 0.40
C PRO A 97 1.70 26.91 -0.53
N PRO A 98 0.51 27.46 -0.85
CA PRO A 98 -0.46 26.79 -1.70
C PRO A 98 0.05 26.60 -3.15
N PHE A 99 -0.31 25.47 -3.75
CA PHE A 99 -0.06 25.14 -5.15
C PHE A 99 -1.34 24.57 -5.78
N ARG A 100 -1.36 24.42 -7.10
CA ARG A 100 -2.53 23.87 -7.80
C ARG A 100 -2.93 22.51 -7.20
N SER A 101 -4.21 22.35 -6.87
CA SER A 101 -4.77 21.14 -6.25
C SER A 101 -4.23 20.82 -4.85
N HIS A 102 -3.71 21.83 -4.11
CA HIS A 102 -3.12 21.62 -2.79
C HIS A 102 -4.15 21.15 -1.76
N ARG A 103 -5.39 21.71 -1.76
CA ARG A 103 -6.44 21.30 -0.81
C ARG A 103 -6.85 19.84 -1.01
N ARG A 104 -7.02 19.42 -2.27
CA ARG A 104 -7.26 18.01 -2.59
C ARG A 104 -6.13 17.11 -2.11
N ALA A 105 -4.90 17.48 -2.42
CA ALA A 105 -3.73 16.69 -2.05
C ALA A 105 -3.54 16.64 -0.53
N PHE A 106 -3.76 17.76 0.17
CA PHE A 106 -3.72 17.85 1.64
C PHE A 106 -4.80 16.99 2.28
N ALA A 107 -6.06 17.08 1.82
CA ALA A 107 -7.14 16.25 2.34
C ALA A 107 -6.87 14.74 2.15
N MET A 108 -6.34 14.34 0.98
CA MET A 108 -5.92 12.97 0.75
C MET A 108 -4.81 12.53 1.71
N LEU A 109 -3.82 13.41 1.96
CA LEU A 109 -2.74 13.12 2.90
C LEU A 109 -3.28 12.96 4.32
N ARG A 110 -4.17 13.85 4.79
CA ARG A 110 -4.82 13.74 6.11
C ARG A 110 -5.55 12.40 6.28
N CYS A 111 -6.27 11.94 5.25
CA CYS A 111 -6.90 10.61 5.27
C CYS A 111 -5.88 9.48 5.48
N LEU A 112 -4.69 9.61 4.91
CA LEU A 112 -3.62 8.61 5.05
C LEU A 112 -2.94 8.67 6.41
N THR A 113 -2.62 9.89 6.92
CA THR A 113 -1.85 10.11 8.16
C THR A 113 -2.67 9.91 9.42
N ASP A 114 -3.95 10.28 9.38
CA ASP A 114 -4.80 10.25 10.57
C ASP A 114 -5.58 8.94 10.70
N LEU A 115 -6.08 8.42 9.57
CA LEU A 115 -6.93 7.23 9.53
C LEU A 115 -6.19 5.98 9.04
N GLY A 116 -4.96 6.12 8.55
CA GLY A 116 -4.19 5.02 7.98
C GLY A 116 -4.87 4.37 6.76
N LEU A 117 -5.68 5.09 6.00
CA LEU A 117 -6.38 4.55 4.84
C LEU A 117 -5.40 4.06 3.76
N ARG A 118 -5.83 3.08 2.96
CA ARG A 118 -5.10 2.72 1.73
C ARG A 118 -5.37 3.76 0.64
N CYS A 119 -4.43 3.95 -0.29
CA CYS A 119 -4.64 4.88 -1.42
C CYS A 119 -5.91 4.57 -2.23
N SER A 120 -6.28 3.31 -2.36
CA SER A 120 -7.52 2.91 -3.03
C SER A 120 -8.77 3.23 -2.21
N GLU A 121 -8.70 3.17 -0.89
CA GLU A 121 -9.80 3.56 0.00
C GLU A 121 -10.03 5.05 -0.09
N VAL A 122 -8.96 5.86 -0.02
CA VAL A 122 -9.04 7.32 -0.21
C VAL A 122 -9.64 7.68 -1.56
N ALA A 123 -9.18 7.05 -2.64
CA ALA A 123 -9.68 7.33 -3.99
C ALA A 123 -11.17 6.99 -4.18
N ASN A 124 -11.66 6.00 -3.44
CA ASN A 124 -13.04 5.50 -3.55
C ASN A 124 -14.01 6.16 -2.56
N LEU A 125 -13.57 7.10 -1.72
CA LEU A 125 -14.45 7.80 -0.79
C LEU A 125 -15.54 8.58 -1.52
N ARG A 126 -16.76 8.48 -1.02
CA ARG A 126 -17.96 9.13 -1.56
C ARG A 126 -18.51 10.14 -0.57
N LEU A 127 -19.29 11.10 -1.04
CA LEU A 127 -19.91 12.13 -0.21
C LEU A 127 -20.82 11.54 0.88
N GLU A 128 -21.53 10.46 0.57
CA GLU A 128 -22.39 9.71 1.47
C GLU A 128 -21.66 8.85 2.51
N ASP A 129 -20.33 8.69 2.38
CA ASP A 129 -19.53 7.94 3.34
C ASP A 129 -19.21 8.77 4.59
N ILE A 130 -19.38 10.09 4.54
CA ILE A 130 -19.15 10.97 5.70
C ILE A 130 -20.49 11.33 6.34
N ASN A 131 -20.62 10.98 7.61
CA ASN A 131 -21.64 11.54 8.49
C ASN A 131 -21.04 12.73 9.24
N TRP A 132 -21.39 13.94 8.80
CA TRP A 132 -20.86 15.18 9.38
C TRP A 132 -21.40 15.47 10.77
N ASP A 133 -22.62 15.04 11.07
CA ASP A 133 -23.29 15.27 12.35
C ASP A 133 -22.67 14.40 13.46
N GLU A 134 -22.38 13.15 13.12
CA GLU A 134 -21.76 12.20 14.05
C GLU A 134 -20.21 12.25 14.01
N GLY A 135 -19.61 12.96 13.05
CA GLY A 135 -18.17 12.97 12.84
C GLY A 135 -17.60 11.57 12.54
N THR A 136 -18.28 10.83 11.65
CA THR A 136 -17.87 9.46 11.31
C THR A 136 -17.64 9.28 9.81
N LEU A 137 -16.79 8.32 9.46
CA LEU A 137 -16.48 7.92 8.10
C LEU A 137 -16.78 6.43 7.91
N ARG A 138 -17.68 6.11 6.98
CA ARG A 138 -18.00 4.74 6.56
C ARG A 138 -17.07 4.30 5.44
N LEU A 139 -16.54 3.11 5.56
CA LEU A 139 -15.68 2.51 4.54
C LEU A 139 -16.36 1.26 4.00
N GLY A 140 -16.93 1.37 2.82
CA GLY A 140 -17.54 0.25 2.09
C GLY A 140 -16.46 -0.72 1.60
N GLY A 141 -16.62 -1.99 1.88
CA GLY A 141 -15.73 -3.03 1.38
C GLY A 141 -15.95 -3.31 -0.10
N THR A 142 -14.95 -3.06 -0.94
CA THR A 142 -15.00 -3.39 -2.38
C THR A 142 -14.98 -4.88 -2.67
N LYS A 143 -14.67 -5.75 -1.71
CA LYS A 143 -14.65 -7.22 -1.85
C LYS A 143 -15.03 -8.00 -0.58
N ALA A 144 -15.19 -7.35 0.55
CA ALA A 144 -15.69 -7.96 1.78
C ALA A 144 -17.03 -7.29 2.11
N ARG A 145 -18.03 -8.09 2.48
CA ARG A 145 -19.37 -7.61 2.88
C ARG A 145 -19.38 -6.79 4.19
N ARG A 146 -18.20 -6.42 4.69
CA ARG A 146 -18.04 -5.68 5.94
C ARG A 146 -17.96 -4.18 5.64
N VAL A 147 -18.84 -3.42 6.26
CA VAL A 147 -18.79 -1.96 6.32
C VAL A 147 -18.17 -1.61 7.66
N ASP A 148 -17.07 -0.87 7.62
CA ASP A 148 -16.39 -0.39 8.82
C ASP A 148 -16.68 1.10 8.99
N THR A 149 -17.04 1.52 10.20
CA THR A 149 -17.21 2.93 10.56
C THR A 149 -16.05 3.36 11.44
N LEU A 150 -15.38 4.45 11.07
CA LEU A 150 -14.27 5.04 11.81
C LEU A 150 -14.68 6.44 12.29
N PRO A 151 -14.21 6.89 13.47
CA PRO A 151 -14.30 8.30 13.83
C PRO A 151 -13.52 9.13 12.81
N LEU A 152 -14.08 10.26 12.40
CA LEU A 152 -13.44 11.22 11.49
C LEU A 152 -12.74 12.29 12.32
N PRO A 153 -11.40 12.30 12.39
CA PRO A 153 -10.69 13.33 13.14
C PRO A 153 -11.02 14.73 12.61
N ALA A 154 -11.24 15.67 13.49
CA ALA A 154 -11.61 17.05 13.15
C ALA A 154 -10.67 17.69 12.10
N PRO A 155 -9.33 17.55 12.18
CA PRO A 155 -8.43 18.08 11.16
C PRO A 155 -8.63 17.45 9.78
N THR A 156 -8.93 16.15 9.71
CA THR A 156 -9.22 15.44 8.44
C THR A 156 -10.55 15.92 7.86
N GLY A 157 -11.59 16.01 8.71
CA GLY A 157 -12.90 16.54 8.31
C GLY A 157 -12.79 17.97 7.77
N ALA A 158 -12.08 18.84 8.48
CA ALA A 158 -11.86 20.23 8.04
C ALA A 158 -11.11 20.31 6.69
N ALA A 159 -10.10 19.47 6.49
CA ALA A 159 -9.37 19.42 5.22
C ALA A 159 -10.26 18.95 4.05
N ILE A 160 -11.09 17.93 4.28
CA ILE A 160 -12.06 17.46 3.26
C ILE A 160 -13.08 18.56 2.97
N ALA A 161 -13.67 19.20 3.99
CA ALA A 161 -14.65 20.27 3.84
C ALA A 161 -14.06 21.46 3.06
N ALA A 162 -12.84 21.88 3.38
CA ALA A 162 -12.14 22.95 2.66
C ALA A 162 -11.92 22.59 1.17
N TYR A 163 -11.53 21.34 0.88
CA TYR A 163 -11.42 20.88 -0.50
C TYR A 163 -12.78 20.91 -1.22
N LEU A 164 -13.83 20.39 -0.60
CA LEU A 164 -15.17 20.32 -1.20
C LEU A 164 -15.73 21.70 -1.52
N ARG A 165 -15.52 22.68 -0.62
CA ARG A 165 -16.03 24.04 -0.75
C ARG A 165 -15.22 24.88 -1.74
N ASP A 166 -13.91 24.83 -1.67
CA ASP A 166 -13.04 25.85 -2.24
C ASP A 166 -12.29 25.38 -3.51
N GLU A 167 -12.13 24.08 -3.74
CA GLU A 167 -11.25 23.60 -4.81
C GLU A 167 -11.86 22.49 -5.67
N ARG A 168 -12.87 21.77 -5.17
CA ARG A 168 -13.47 20.67 -5.91
C ARG A 168 -14.22 21.20 -7.13
N PRO A 169 -13.93 20.70 -8.36
CA PRO A 169 -14.70 21.06 -9.54
C PRO A 169 -16.20 20.79 -9.37
N ARG A 170 -17.03 21.64 -9.96
CA ARG A 170 -18.48 21.40 -10.00
C ARG A 170 -18.77 20.16 -10.85
N THR A 171 -19.39 19.16 -10.26
CA THR A 171 -19.69 17.88 -10.90
C THR A 171 -20.83 17.19 -10.18
N SER A 172 -21.61 16.39 -10.89
CA SER A 172 -22.64 15.51 -10.32
C SER A 172 -22.06 14.23 -9.70
N ASN A 173 -20.77 13.95 -9.93
CA ASN A 173 -20.13 12.75 -9.41
C ASN A 173 -20.13 12.75 -7.87
N ARG A 174 -20.50 11.61 -7.30
CA ARG A 174 -20.61 11.47 -5.83
C ARG A 174 -19.27 11.15 -5.15
N ALA A 175 -18.18 10.91 -5.90
CA ALA A 175 -16.84 10.72 -5.30
C ALA A 175 -16.38 12.01 -4.60
N ILE A 176 -15.80 11.91 -3.42
CA ILE A 176 -15.20 13.07 -2.74
C ILE A 176 -14.10 13.65 -3.62
N PHE A 177 -13.16 12.82 -4.04
CA PHE A 177 -12.01 13.25 -4.83
C PHE A 177 -12.23 12.98 -6.31
N VAL A 178 -12.26 14.06 -7.09
CA VAL A 178 -12.44 14.03 -8.54
C VAL A 178 -11.23 14.60 -9.27
N ARG A 179 -11.16 14.38 -10.58
CA ARG A 179 -10.07 14.90 -11.41
C ARG A 179 -10.16 16.43 -11.51
N HIS A 180 -8.98 17.07 -11.53
CA HIS A 180 -8.82 18.51 -11.78
C HIS A 180 -8.38 18.81 -13.22
N VAL A 181 -8.40 17.79 -14.07
CA VAL A 181 -8.19 17.88 -15.51
C VAL A 181 -9.33 17.11 -16.19
N ALA A 182 -9.72 17.52 -17.37
CA ALA A 182 -10.81 16.89 -18.10
C ALA A 182 -10.59 15.38 -18.26
N PRO A 183 -11.64 14.58 -18.18
CA PRO A 183 -13.01 14.91 -17.77
C PRO A 183 -13.12 15.12 -16.25
N TYR A 184 -13.71 16.25 -15.80
CA TYR A 184 -13.78 16.65 -14.38
C TYR A 184 -14.80 15.85 -13.56
N ASP A 185 -15.74 15.19 -14.20
CA ASP A 185 -16.81 14.38 -13.59
C ASP A 185 -16.34 12.95 -13.25
N THR A 186 -15.07 12.65 -13.44
CA THR A 186 -14.49 11.33 -13.21
C THR A 186 -13.80 11.28 -11.84
N PRO A 187 -14.02 10.21 -11.03
CA PRO A 187 -13.29 10.02 -9.80
C PRO A 187 -11.79 9.82 -10.09
N ILE A 188 -10.96 10.09 -9.09
CA ILE A 188 -9.54 9.78 -9.17
C ILE A 188 -9.29 8.28 -8.99
N ASP A 189 -8.14 7.81 -9.44
CA ASP A 189 -7.61 6.49 -9.12
C ASP A 189 -6.59 6.55 -7.95
N SER A 190 -6.21 5.40 -7.42
CA SER A 190 -5.21 5.30 -6.35
C SER A 190 -3.82 5.84 -6.75
N GLY A 191 -3.51 5.89 -8.03
CA GLY A 191 -2.28 6.45 -8.57
C GLY A 191 -2.20 7.96 -8.39
N VAL A 192 -3.34 8.67 -8.43
CA VAL A 192 -3.39 10.12 -8.12
C VAL A 192 -3.00 10.36 -6.67
N VAL A 193 -3.54 9.57 -5.73
CA VAL A 193 -3.19 9.65 -4.30
C VAL A 193 -1.70 9.38 -4.09
N GLN A 194 -1.17 8.33 -4.72
CA GLN A 194 0.26 8.01 -4.64
C GLN A 194 1.15 9.13 -5.19
N ARG A 195 0.77 9.73 -6.33
CA ARG A 195 1.51 10.87 -6.91
C ARG A 195 1.51 12.08 -5.99
N ALA A 196 0.38 12.37 -5.34
CA ALA A 196 0.28 13.48 -4.38
C ALA A 196 1.23 13.28 -3.20
N VAL A 197 1.30 12.08 -2.62
CA VAL A 197 2.22 11.75 -1.53
C VAL A 197 3.67 11.82 -1.97
N ARG A 198 4.02 11.25 -3.13
CA ARG A 198 5.40 11.32 -3.65
C ARG A 198 5.83 12.76 -3.93
N ALA A 199 4.92 13.60 -4.42
CA ALA A 199 5.19 15.03 -4.60
C ALA A 199 5.42 15.73 -3.25
N ALA A 200 4.70 15.35 -2.19
CA ALA A 200 4.94 15.85 -0.84
C ALA A 200 6.32 15.41 -0.31
N TYR A 201 6.68 14.13 -0.46
CA TYR A 201 8.03 13.66 -0.11
C TYR A 201 9.13 14.45 -0.84
N LYS A 202 8.92 14.74 -2.13
CA LYS A 202 9.88 15.55 -2.91
C LYS A 202 10.01 16.99 -2.37
N ARG A 203 8.89 17.60 -1.92
CA ARG A 203 8.95 18.94 -1.31
C ARG A 203 9.73 18.95 0.02
N CYS A 204 9.64 17.87 0.80
CA CYS A 204 10.45 17.65 1.99
C CYS A 204 11.91 17.28 1.68
N GLY A 205 12.31 17.16 0.40
CA GLY A 205 13.66 16.71 0.03
C GLY A 205 13.92 15.20 0.23
N TRP A 206 12.88 14.41 0.50
CA TRP A 206 13.06 13.00 0.83
C TRP A 206 13.17 12.13 -0.42
N LYS A 207 14.10 11.17 -0.40
CA LYS A 207 14.26 10.14 -1.44
C LYS A 207 13.27 8.97 -1.33
N ARG A 208 12.24 9.10 -0.50
CA ARG A 208 11.22 8.06 -0.28
C ARG A 208 10.23 8.00 -1.43
N SER A 209 9.75 6.79 -1.76
CA SER A 209 8.76 6.58 -2.82
C SER A 209 7.57 5.73 -2.39
N ARG A 210 7.69 5.00 -1.26
CA ARG A 210 6.70 4.06 -0.77
C ARG A 210 5.63 4.77 0.05
N VAL A 211 4.39 4.80 -0.44
CA VAL A 211 3.27 5.46 0.26
C VAL A 211 2.80 4.65 1.48
N HIS A 212 2.99 3.33 1.47
CA HIS A 212 2.63 2.47 2.61
C HIS A 212 3.36 2.79 3.91
N ILE A 213 4.48 3.49 3.86
CA ILE A 213 5.22 3.99 5.03
C ILE A 213 4.29 4.78 5.95
N ILE A 214 3.43 5.65 5.42
CA ILE A 214 2.47 6.44 6.20
C ILE A 214 1.56 5.53 7.02
N ARG A 215 1.01 4.49 6.42
CA ARG A 215 0.14 3.55 7.12
C ARG A 215 0.90 2.72 8.16
N HIS A 216 2.16 2.36 7.88
CA HIS A 216 3.04 1.73 8.88
C HIS A 216 3.29 2.67 10.07
N SER A 217 3.44 3.97 9.82
CA SER A 217 3.61 4.98 10.87
C SER A 217 2.37 5.09 11.76
N VAL A 218 1.16 5.07 11.16
CA VAL A 218 -0.09 5.04 11.93
C VAL A 218 -0.16 3.80 12.82
N ALA A 219 0.14 2.62 12.27
CA ALA A 219 0.16 1.38 13.04
C ALA A 219 1.16 1.44 14.21
N SER A 220 2.37 1.92 13.96
CA SER A 220 3.42 2.04 14.98
C SER A 220 3.07 3.09 16.05
N ARG A 221 2.38 4.17 15.68
CA ARG A 221 1.88 5.18 16.63
C ARG A 221 0.81 4.59 17.55
N LEU A 222 -0.16 3.86 17.00
CA LEU A 222 -1.18 3.16 17.79
C LEU A 222 -0.54 2.14 18.74
N LEU A 223 0.44 1.39 18.27
CA LEU A 223 1.15 0.41 19.10
C LEU A 223 1.91 1.09 20.25
N ARG A 224 2.62 2.17 19.99
CA ARG A 224 3.30 2.97 21.02
C ARG A 224 2.34 3.58 22.02
N ALA A 225 1.12 3.92 21.61
CA ALA A 225 0.05 4.37 22.49
C ALA A 225 -0.58 3.22 23.33
N GLY A 226 -0.09 1.99 23.19
CA GLY A 226 -0.57 0.86 23.97
C GLY A 226 -1.78 0.13 23.38
N THR A 227 -2.23 0.51 22.18
CA THR A 227 -3.39 -0.12 21.54
C THR A 227 -3.12 -1.62 21.28
N PRO A 228 -4.02 -2.52 21.64
CA PRO A 228 -3.88 -3.94 21.38
C PRO A 228 -3.77 -4.25 19.88
N MET A 229 -2.93 -5.23 19.52
CA MET A 229 -2.68 -5.59 18.11
C MET A 229 -3.95 -5.94 17.33
N LYS A 230 -4.95 -6.54 18.00
CA LYS A 230 -6.24 -6.86 17.39
C LYS A 230 -6.97 -5.57 16.97
N GLU A 231 -7.01 -4.57 17.85
CA GLU A 231 -7.65 -3.29 17.57
C GLU A 231 -6.91 -2.52 16.47
N ILE A 232 -5.56 -2.55 16.45
CA ILE A 232 -4.76 -2.00 15.35
C ILE A 232 -5.11 -2.69 14.03
N ALA A 233 -5.25 -4.02 14.03
CA ALA A 233 -5.65 -4.78 12.85
C ALA A 233 -7.06 -4.41 12.40
N ASP A 234 -7.99 -4.20 13.31
CA ASP A 234 -9.36 -3.78 13.02
C ASP A 234 -9.41 -2.35 12.48
N VAL A 235 -8.77 -1.38 13.13
CA VAL A 235 -8.68 0.02 12.66
C VAL A 235 -8.06 0.10 11.26
N LEU A 236 -6.98 -0.65 11.04
CA LEU A 236 -6.30 -0.68 9.74
C LEU A 236 -6.97 -1.65 8.75
N ARG A 237 -8.01 -2.39 9.12
CA ARG A 237 -8.73 -3.34 8.25
C ARG A 237 -7.77 -4.34 7.60
N HIS A 238 -6.92 -4.96 8.42
CA HIS A 238 -6.04 -6.03 7.96
C HIS A 238 -6.84 -7.31 7.73
N ARG A 239 -6.61 -7.97 6.59
CA ARG A 239 -7.29 -9.24 6.25
C ARG A 239 -6.80 -10.40 7.12
N SER A 240 -5.62 -10.28 7.70
CA SER A 240 -4.98 -11.28 8.55
C SER A 240 -4.19 -10.57 9.64
N LEU A 241 -4.23 -11.11 10.85
CA LEU A 241 -3.40 -10.67 11.97
C LEU A 241 -1.91 -10.77 11.63
N ASP A 242 -1.50 -11.72 10.79
CA ASP A 242 -0.13 -11.83 10.31
C ASP A 242 0.38 -10.55 9.62
N THR A 243 -0.54 -9.75 9.04
CA THR A 243 -0.16 -8.45 8.44
C THR A 243 0.22 -7.45 9.53
N SER A 244 -0.34 -7.57 10.71
CA SER A 244 -0.03 -6.73 11.87
C SER A 244 1.19 -7.24 12.65
N ALA A 245 1.54 -8.52 12.53
CA ALA A 245 2.68 -9.12 13.23
C ALA A 245 4.04 -8.47 12.91
N ILE A 246 4.14 -7.76 11.78
CA ILE A 246 5.34 -7.00 11.44
C ILE A 246 5.63 -5.88 12.45
N TYR A 247 4.59 -5.38 13.13
CA TYR A 247 4.72 -4.29 14.11
C TYR A 247 5.16 -4.77 15.49
N THR A 248 5.00 -6.06 15.82
CA THR A 248 5.46 -6.62 17.13
C THR A 248 6.97 -6.47 17.30
N LYS A 249 7.72 -6.41 16.20
CA LYS A 249 9.17 -6.20 16.22
C LYS A 249 9.59 -4.75 16.54
N VAL A 250 8.67 -3.81 16.47
CA VAL A 250 8.93 -2.37 16.73
C VAL A 250 8.71 -2.03 18.20
N ASP A 251 8.09 -2.92 18.96
CA ASP A 251 7.77 -2.69 20.36
C ASP A 251 8.89 -3.21 21.29
N PHE A 252 10.06 -2.53 21.20
CA PHE A 252 11.19 -2.83 22.08
C PHE A 252 10.87 -2.64 23.57
N SER A 253 9.99 -1.70 23.93
CA SER A 253 9.63 -1.44 25.33
C SER A 253 8.85 -2.61 25.93
N ARG A 254 7.91 -3.20 25.19
CA ARG A 254 7.21 -4.42 25.62
C ARG A 254 8.11 -5.64 25.58
N LEU A 255 8.98 -5.75 24.60
CA LEU A 255 9.96 -6.84 24.55
C LEU A 255 10.93 -6.76 25.73
N ALA A 256 11.39 -5.57 26.09
CA ALA A 256 12.25 -5.35 27.24
C ALA A 256 11.57 -5.71 28.57
N SER A 257 10.25 -5.46 28.69
CA SER A 257 9.49 -5.77 29.94
C SER A 257 9.27 -7.27 30.16
N VAL A 258 9.37 -8.11 29.13
CA VAL A 258 9.25 -9.59 29.22
C VAL A 258 10.58 -10.29 29.01
N ALA A 259 11.63 -9.56 28.67
CA ALA A 259 12.97 -10.12 28.54
C ALA A 259 13.52 -10.49 29.92
N LEU A 260 14.03 -11.70 30.03
CA LEU A 260 14.79 -12.10 31.22
C LEU A 260 16.04 -11.22 31.34
N PRO A 261 16.49 -10.88 32.57
CA PRO A 261 17.73 -10.13 32.74
C PRO A 261 18.89 -10.92 32.11
N TRP A 262 19.78 -10.17 31.46
CA TRP A 262 20.96 -10.77 30.86
C TRP A 262 21.81 -11.47 31.91
N PRO A 263 22.26 -12.72 31.69
CA PRO A 263 23.13 -13.40 32.66
C PRO A 263 24.36 -12.53 32.94
N GLY A 264 24.52 -12.07 34.19
CA GLY A 264 25.61 -11.17 34.60
C GLY A 264 25.26 -9.69 34.72
N SER A 265 24.04 -9.26 34.41
CA SER A 265 23.56 -7.92 34.81
C SER A 265 23.30 -7.93 36.33
N ALA A 266 23.99 -7.06 37.06
CA ALA A 266 23.72 -6.86 38.48
C ALA A 266 22.26 -6.41 38.69
N SER A 267 21.56 -7.10 39.59
CA SER A 267 20.20 -6.76 40.04
C SER A 267 20.20 -5.44 40.79
#